data_7c421ce3c077d952a765d39558714b5a
#
_entry.id   7c421ce3c077d952a765d39558714b5a
#
_cell.length_a   1.000
_cell.length_b   1.000
_cell.length_c   1.000
_cell.angle_alpha   90.00
_cell.angle_beta   90.00
_cell.angle_gamma   90.00
#
_symmetry.space_group_name_H-M   'P 1'
#
loop_
_entity.id
_entity.type
_entity.pdbx_description
1 polymer ?
#
loop_
_entity_poly.entity_id
_entity_poly.type
_entity_poly.pdbx_seq_one_letter_code
_entity_poly.pdbx_strand_id
1 'polypeptide(L)'
;MPYTDLSGVSDLPSRPGLFISFEGIDGAGKSTHISGLADAFKAAGRAVTLTREPGGTPLAEKLRAIVLNDAMDSLTESLLIFAARRDHLANIILPALARGDVVLCDRFTDATFAYQGGGRGFDLAVLSTLESWVQTGAAGALLQPDLTVWFDLNPAEAAQRLAGARLPDKFEAQPLEFFSRVAQGYAIRQQVEPSRFARINAAQSRESVWQDVLRVFNIKGWL
;
A
#
# COMPACT_ATOMS: atom_id res chain seq x y z
N MET A 1 8.21 -29.50 7.58
CA MET A 1 8.52 -29.32 6.14
C MET A 1 9.90 -28.69 6.06
N PRO A 2 10.91 -29.33 5.43
CA PRO A 2 12.25 -28.79 5.37
C PRO A 2 12.28 -27.56 4.44
N TYR A 3 13.04 -26.56 4.81
CA TYR A 3 13.41 -25.41 3.99
C TYR A 3 13.96 -25.90 2.65
N THR A 4 13.36 -25.52 1.55
CA THR A 4 13.88 -25.77 0.21
C THR A 4 15.15 -24.96 0.02
N ASP A 5 16.24 -25.66 -0.23
CA ASP A 5 17.55 -25.14 -0.59
C ASP A 5 17.45 -24.28 -1.86
N LEU A 6 17.85 -23.02 -1.78
CA LEU A 6 17.82 -22.05 -2.88
C LEU A 6 19.11 -22.08 -3.72
N SER A 7 19.87 -23.18 -3.71
CA SER A 7 21.15 -23.31 -4.45
C SER A 7 21.01 -23.54 -5.97
N GLY A 8 19.84 -23.36 -6.57
CA GLY A 8 19.54 -23.68 -7.96
C GLY A 8 19.14 -22.51 -8.89
N VAL A 9 19.29 -21.23 -8.51
CA VAL A 9 18.90 -20.12 -9.39
C VAL A 9 20.16 -19.42 -9.92
N SER A 10 20.62 -19.84 -11.10
CA SER A 10 21.78 -19.26 -11.80
C SER A 10 21.43 -18.06 -12.71
N ASP A 11 20.22 -17.52 -12.65
CA ASP A 11 19.86 -16.28 -13.38
C ASP A 11 19.29 -15.26 -12.39
N LEU A 12 20.17 -14.42 -11.84
CA LEU A 12 19.72 -13.20 -11.19
C LEU A 12 18.95 -12.38 -12.24
N PRO A 13 17.75 -11.84 -11.91
CA PRO A 13 17.01 -11.02 -12.84
C PRO A 13 17.88 -9.87 -13.33
N SER A 14 17.83 -9.58 -14.62
CA SER A 14 18.66 -8.54 -15.27
C SER A 14 18.41 -7.14 -14.67
N ARG A 15 17.34 -6.95 -13.92
CA ARG A 15 17.02 -5.77 -13.13
C ARG A 15 16.41 -6.19 -11.80
N PRO A 16 16.74 -5.49 -10.68
CA PRO A 16 16.14 -5.79 -9.37
C PRO A 16 14.63 -5.57 -9.40
N GLY A 17 13.92 -6.34 -8.58
CA GLY A 17 12.50 -6.08 -8.30
C GLY A 17 12.34 -4.70 -7.67
N LEU A 18 11.18 -4.06 -7.91
CA LEU A 18 10.80 -2.79 -7.29
C LEU A 18 9.50 -2.99 -6.54
N PHE A 19 9.42 -2.48 -5.31
CA PHE A 19 8.20 -2.50 -4.51
C PHE A 19 7.66 -1.09 -4.32
N ILE A 20 6.46 -0.83 -4.84
CA ILE A 20 5.82 0.49 -4.80
C ILE A 20 4.45 0.35 -4.18
N SER A 21 4.17 1.12 -3.13
CA SER A 21 2.83 1.25 -2.55
C SER A 21 2.16 2.55 -2.98
N PHE A 22 0.84 2.51 -3.07
CA PHE A 22 -0.01 3.66 -3.40
C PHE A 22 -0.94 3.93 -2.23
N GLU A 23 -0.81 5.10 -1.65
CA GLU A 23 -1.46 5.45 -0.40
C GLU A 23 -2.36 6.70 -0.56
N GLY A 24 -3.26 6.89 0.38
CA GLY A 24 -4.22 7.99 0.41
C GLY A 24 -5.63 7.51 0.69
N ILE A 25 -6.52 8.41 1.07
CA ILE A 25 -7.91 8.10 1.39
C ILE A 25 -8.69 7.61 0.16
N ASP A 26 -9.85 6.99 0.38
CA ASP A 26 -10.73 6.60 -0.71
C ASP A 26 -11.26 7.85 -1.43
N GLY A 27 -11.49 7.76 -2.74
CA GLY A 27 -11.80 8.92 -3.57
C GLY A 27 -10.59 9.71 -4.08
N ALA A 28 -9.35 9.42 -3.64
CA ALA A 28 -8.15 10.10 -4.11
C ALA A 28 -7.72 9.73 -5.55
N GLY A 29 -8.37 8.75 -6.19
CA GLY A 29 -8.14 8.40 -7.59
C GLY A 29 -6.98 7.44 -7.86
N LYS A 30 -6.46 6.76 -6.84
CA LYS A 30 -5.30 5.85 -6.93
C LYS A 30 -5.39 4.82 -8.06
N SER A 31 -6.48 4.07 -8.12
CA SER A 31 -6.61 2.90 -9.01
C SER A 31 -6.39 3.21 -10.49
N THR A 32 -6.84 4.38 -10.95
CA THR A 32 -6.63 4.83 -12.33
C THR A 32 -5.14 5.00 -12.65
N HIS A 33 -4.39 5.61 -11.73
CA HIS A 33 -2.96 5.90 -11.92
C HIS A 33 -2.11 4.63 -11.73
N ILE A 34 -2.52 3.71 -10.86
CA ILE A 34 -1.88 2.39 -10.70
C ILE A 34 -1.95 1.61 -12.02
N SER A 35 -3.12 1.57 -12.67
CA SER A 35 -3.28 0.89 -13.95
C SER A 35 -2.42 1.51 -15.05
N GLY A 36 -2.44 2.84 -15.18
CA GLY A 36 -1.62 3.55 -16.15
C GLY A 36 -0.12 3.32 -15.93
N LEU A 37 0.32 3.28 -14.67
CA LEU A 37 1.73 3.03 -14.34
C LEU A 37 2.13 1.58 -14.65
N ALA A 38 1.23 0.60 -14.41
CA ALA A 38 1.46 -0.77 -14.79
C ALA A 38 1.69 -0.91 -16.31
N ASP A 39 0.91 -0.19 -17.11
CA ASP A 39 1.06 -0.22 -18.57
C ASP A 39 2.36 0.47 -19.00
N ALA A 40 2.75 1.57 -18.36
CA ALA A 40 4.03 2.23 -18.62
C ALA A 40 5.23 1.31 -18.32
N PHE A 41 5.24 0.61 -17.19
CA PHE A 41 6.29 -0.36 -16.87
C PHE A 41 6.34 -1.55 -17.84
N LYS A 42 5.18 -2.08 -18.24
CA LYS A 42 5.11 -3.14 -19.25
C LYS A 42 5.66 -2.66 -20.59
N ALA A 43 5.30 -1.44 -21.02
CA ALA A 43 5.85 -0.82 -22.23
C ALA A 43 7.37 -0.62 -22.16
N ALA A 44 7.93 -0.39 -20.95
CA ALA A 44 9.37 -0.34 -20.69
C ALA A 44 10.01 -1.74 -20.55
N GLY A 45 9.29 -2.82 -20.85
CA GLY A 45 9.77 -4.21 -20.83
C GLY A 45 9.92 -4.81 -19.44
N ARG A 46 9.22 -4.27 -18.41
CA ARG A 46 9.22 -4.81 -17.05
C ARG A 46 8.01 -5.73 -16.82
N ALA A 47 8.25 -6.86 -16.17
CA ALA A 47 7.16 -7.65 -15.58
C ALA A 47 6.54 -6.87 -14.41
N VAL A 48 5.20 -6.90 -14.31
CA VAL A 48 4.45 -6.15 -13.29
C VAL A 48 3.51 -7.08 -12.55
N THR A 49 3.60 -7.06 -11.23
CA THR A 49 2.64 -7.69 -10.32
C THR A 49 1.76 -6.60 -9.70
N LEU A 50 0.47 -6.61 -10.04
CA LEU A 50 -0.55 -5.74 -9.43
C LEU A 50 -1.18 -6.45 -8.25
N THR A 51 -1.25 -5.77 -7.10
CA THR A 51 -1.84 -6.32 -5.88
C THR A 51 -2.41 -5.24 -4.97
N ARG A 52 -2.97 -5.63 -3.80
CA ARG A 52 -3.56 -4.69 -2.85
C ARG A 52 -3.54 -5.21 -1.42
N GLU A 53 -3.67 -4.31 -0.45
CA GLU A 53 -3.87 -4.66 0.96
C GLU A 53 -5.07 -3.94 1.61
N PRO A 54 -5.71 -4.58 2.61
CA PRO A 54 -5.62 -6.02 2.87
C PRO A 54 -6.18 -6.79 1.69
N GLY A 55 -5.56 -7.94 1.34
CA GLY A 55 -5.98 -8.74 0.20
C GLY A 55 -4.80 -9.35 -0.58
N GLY A 56 -5.03 -9.65 -1.85
CA GLY A 56 -4.02 -10.13 -2.79
C GLY A 56 -3.83 -11.66 -2.80
N THR A 57 -4.31 -12.38 -1.79
CA THR A 57 -4.30 -13.86 -1.74
C THR A 57 -5.68 -14.38 -1.33
N PRO A 58 -6.00 -15.65 -1.59
CA PRO A 58 -7.30 -16.21 -1.18
C PRO A 58 -7.57 -16.10 0.33
N LEU A 59 -6.53 -16.25 1.18
CA LEU A 59 -6.65 -16.09 2.62
C LEU A 59 -6.81 -14.61 2.99
N ALA A 60 -5.95 -13.75 2.48
CA ALA A 60 -5.99 -12.31 2.76
C ALA A 60 -7.30 -11.65 2.31
N GLU A 61 -7.92 -12.12 1.20
CA GLU A 61 -9.24 -11.63 0.78
C GLU A 61 -10.37 -12.05 1.74
N LYS A 62 -10.29 -13.23 2.34
CA LYS A 62 -11.23 -13.63 3.40
C LYS A 62 -11.08 -12.75 4.65
N LEU A 63 -9.83 -12.51 5.06
CA LEU A 63 -9.53 -11.61 6.20
C LEU A 63 -9.99 -10.18 5.90
N ARG A 64 -9.78 -9.68 4.67
CA ARG A 64 -10.33 -8.40 4.21
C ARG A 64 -11.84 -8.35 4.37
N ALA A 65 -12.57 -9.39 3.95
CA ALA A 65 -14.02 -9.42 4.07
C ALA A 65 -14.46 -9.30 5.53
N ILE A 66 -13.79 -9.98 6.47
CA ILE A 66 -14.04 -9.88 7.91
C ILE A 66 -13.75 -8.44 8.40
N VAL A 67 -12.58 -7.89 8.07
CA VAL A 67 -12.17 -6.54 8.49
C VAL A 67 -13.16 -5.47 8.00
N LEU A 68 -13.69 -5.60 6.80
CA LEU A 68 -14.59 -4.60 6.20
C LEU A 68 -16.04 -4.72 6.67
N ASN A 69 -16.50 -5.90 7.09
CA ASN A 69 -17.91 -6.15 7.34
C ASN A 69 -18.25 -6.41 8.82
N ASP A 70 -17.29 -6.91 9.62
CA ASP A 70 -17.57 -7.29 11.00
C ASP A 70 -17.13 -6.19 11.99
N ALA A 71 -17.91 -6.02 13.05
CA ALA A 71 -17.55 -5.13 14.15
C ALA A 71 -16.48 -5.79 15.02
N MET A 72 -15.43 -5.04 15.36
CA MET A 72 -14.33 -5.50 16.20
C MET A 72 -13.61 -4.33 16.85
N ASP A 73 -12.84 -4.59 17.90
CA ASP A 73 -11.93 -3.61 18.50
C ASP A 73 -10.70 -3.36 17.62
N SER A 74 -9.96 -2.27 17.91
CA SER A 74 -8.82 -1.83 17.09
C SER A 74 -7.63 -2.80 17.13
N LEU A 75 -7.45 -3.57 18.21
CA LEU A 75 -6.40 -4.58 18.30
C LEU A 75 -6.73 -5.78 17.40
N THR A 76 -7.95 -6.30 17.48
CA THR A 76 -8.43 -7.39 16.62
C THR A 76 -8.35 -6.99 15.15
N GLU A 77 -8.78 -5.77 14.78
CA GLU A 77 -8.68 -5.23 13.43
C GLU A 77 -7.23 -5.19 12.93
N SER A 78 -6.31 -4.70 13.77
CA SER A 78 -4.89 -4.63 13.44
C SER A 78 -4.27 -6.02 13.28
N LEU A 79 -4.57 -6.97 14.16
CA LEU A 79 -4.07 -8.34 14.08
C LEU A 79 -4.51 -9.03 12.78
N LEU A 80 -5.76 -8.86 12.35
CA LEU A 80 -6.27 -9.43 11.10
C LEU A 80 -5.60 -8.79 9.88
N ILE A 81 -5.37 -7.47 9.89
CA ILE A 81 -4.67 -6.77 8.81
C ILE A 81 -3.23 -7.28 8.71
N PHE A 82 -2.50 -7.42 9.83
CA PHE A 82 -1.13 -7.92 9.81
C PHE A 82 -1.06 -9.41 9.48
N ALA A 83 -2.06 -10.23 9.85
CA ALA A 83 -2.15 -11.61 9.39
C ALA A 83 -2.34 -11.70 7.87
N ALA A 84 -3.22 -10.89 7.30
CA ALA A 84 -3.43 -10.80 5.85
C ALA A 84 -2.13 -10.35 5.14
N ARG A 85 -1.44 -9.35 5.70
CA ARG A 85 -0.14 -8.87 5.18
C ARG A 85 0.93 -9.95 5.20
N ARG A 86 1.04 -10.73 6.29
CA ARG A 86 2.01 -11.82 6.36
C ARG A 86 1.82 -12.85 5.26
N ASP A 87 0.58 -13.24 5.03
CA ASP A 87 0.22 -14.18 3.96
C ASP A 87 0.51 -13.59 2.57
N HIS A 88 0.16 -12.31 2.37
CA HIS A 88 0.39 -11.57 1.14
C HIS A 88 1.89 -11.41 0.82
N LEU A 89 2.70 -11.06 1.81
CA LEU A 89 4.17 -10.98 1.68
C LEU A 89 4.75 -12.31 1.23
N ALA A 90 4.40 -13.39 1.91
CA ALA A 90 4.97 -14.71 1.66
C ALA A 90 4.59 -15.30 0.30
N ASN A 91 3.36 -15.05 -0.16
CA ASN A 91 2.80 -15.73 -1.32
C ASN A 91 2.80 -14.88 -2.61
N ILE A 92 2.86 -13.55 -2.50
CA ILE A 92 2.80 -12.66 -3.66
C ILE A 92 4.01 -11.73 -3.74
N ILE A 93 4.24 -10.86 -2.73
CA ILE A 93 5.21 -9.76 -2.84
C ILE A 93 6.63 -10.30 -2.94
N LEU A 94 7.08 -11.12 -1.98
CA LEU A 94 8.44 -11.64 -1.97
C LEU A 94 8.77 -12.50 -3.20
N PRO A 95 7.90 -13.43 -3.64
CA PRO A 95 8.12 -14.16 -4.88
C PRO A 95 8.19 -13.28 -6.14
N ALA A 96 7.37 -12.22 -6.21
CA ALA A 96 7.40 -11.29 -7.34
C ALA A 96 8.71 -10.47 -7.37
N LEU A 97 9.14 -9.95 -6.22
CA LEU A 97 10.41 -9.23 -6.10
C LEU A 97 11.61 -10.12 -6.45
N ALA A 98 11.58 -11.39 -6.03
CA ALA A 98 12.63 -12.38 -6.36
C ALA A 98 12.73 -12.64 -7.87
N ARG A 99 11.63 -12.55 -8.62
CA ARG A 99 11.63 -12.65 -10.09
C ARG A 99 12.08 -11.38 -10.79
N GLY A 100 12.26 -10.27 -10.07
CA GLY A 100 12.58 -8.96 -10.64
C GLY A 100 11.35 -8.17 -11.12
N ASP A 101 10.14 -8.55 -10.72
CA ASP A 101 8.92 -7.84 -11.07
C ASP A 101 8.88 -6.45 -10.43
N VAL A 102 8.12 -5.54 -11.05
CA VAL A 102 7.65 -4.32 -10.40
C VAL A 102 6.34 -4.65 -9.69
N VAL A 103 6.36 -4.64 -8.35
CA VAL A 103 5.18 -4.84 -7.52
C VAL A 103 4.52 -3.49 -7.27
N LEU A 104 3.29 -3.32 -7.78
CA LEU A 104 2.44 -2.15 -7.55
C LEU A 104 1.31 -2.56 -6.60
N CYS A 105 1.35 -2.07 -5.36
CA CYS A 105 0.41 -2.45 -4.31
C CYS A 105 -0.50 -1.28 -3.93
N ASP A 106 -1.81 -1.43 -4.12
CA ASP A 106 -2.80 -0.47 -3.62
C ASP A 106 -2.92 -0.65 -2.11
N ARG A 107 -2.32 0.25 -1.36
CA ARG A 107 -2.08 0.26 0.10
C ARG A 107 -1.06 -0.78 0.57
N PHE A 108 -0.37 -0.41 1.62
CA PHE A 108 0.54 -1.29 2.38
C PHE A 108 0.56 -0.84 3.85
N THR A 109 1.70 -0.92 4.51
CA THR A 109 1.83 -0.65 5.94
C THR A 109 1.46 0.78 6.33
N ASP A 110 1.75 1.77 5.49
CA ASP A 110 1.44 3.18 5.77
C ASP A 110 -0.07 3.41 5.92
N ALA A 111 -0.92 2.65 5.19
CA ALA A 111 -2.36 2.65 5.40
C ALA A 111 -2.76 2.19 6.80
N THR A 112 -2.09 1.17 7.35
CA THR A 112 -2.37 0.68 8.71
C THR A 112 -2.05 1.74 9.77
N PHE A 113 -0.91 2.40 9.66
CA PHE A 113 -0.57 3.51 10.54
C PHE A 113 -1.53 4.70 10.40
N ALA A 114 -1.98 4.99 9.18
CA ALA A 114 -2.93 6.07 8.94
C ALA A 114 -4.33 5.74 9.47
N TYR A 115 -4.88 4.55 9.16
CA TYR A 115 -6.26 4.18 9.48
C TYR A 115 -6.42 3.68 10.92
N GLN A 116 -5.65 2.69 11.34
CA GLN A 116 -5.73 2.14 12.70
C GLN A 116 -5.03 3.07 13.70
N GLY A 117 -3.85 3.60 13.37
CA GLY A 117 -3.15 4.56 14.22
C GLY A 117 -3.85 5.91 14.26
N GLY A 118 -3.85 6.66 13.16
CA GLY A 118 -4.44 8.00 13.07
C GLY A 118 -5.96 7.99 13.22
N GLY A 119 -6.66 7.25 12.37
CA GLY A 119 -8.12 7.20 12.31
C GLY A 119 -8.76 6.65 13.59
N ARG A 120 -8.35 5.45 14.03
CA ARG A 120 -8.86 4.77 15.23
C ARG A 120 -8.21 5.25 16.52
N GLY A 121 -7.04 5.91 16.46
CA GLY A 121 -6.25 6.27 17.66
C GLY A 121 -5.60 5.07 18.33
N PHE A 122 -5.34 3.99 17.59
CA PHE A 122 -4.68 2.81 18.15
C PHE A 122 -3.18 3.07 18.37
N ASP A 123 -2.60 2.41 19.37
CA ASP A 123 -1.21 2.63 19.81
C ASP A 123 -0.21 2.34 18.69
N LEU A 124 0.54 3.37 18.30
CA LEU A 124 1.56 3.29 17.25
C LEU A 124 2.73 2.37 17.62
N ALA A 125 3.07 2.22 18.90
CA ALA A 125 4.13 1.32 19.34
C ALA A 125 3.74 -0.14 19.13
N VAL A 126 2.47 -0.47 19.37
CA VAL A 126 1.94 -1.81 19.07
C VAL A 126 1.95 -2.05 17.57
N LEU A 127 1.53 -1.08 16.74
CA LEU A 127 1.59 -1.20 15.28
C LEU A 127 3.03 -1.41 14.78
N SER A 128 4.00 -0.66 15.33
CA SER A 128 5.42 -0.81 14.96
C SER A 128 5.98 -2.19 15.37
N THR A 129 5.53 -2.74 16.48
CA THR A 129 5.89 -4.09 16.91
C THR A 129 5.35 -5.14 15.95
N LEU A 130 4.07 -5.04 15.56
CA LEU A 130 3.44 -5.93 14.60
C LEU A 130 4.08 -5.81 13.20
N GLU A 131 4.39 -4.58 12.77
CA GLU A 131 5.13 -4.31 11.54
C GLU A 131 6.47 -5.04 11.54
N SER A 132 7.25 -4.90 12.62
CA SER A 132 8.54 -5.58 12.77
C SER A 132 8.41 -7.11 12.69
N TRP A 133 7.46 -7.70 13.40
CA TRP A 133 7.27 -9.16 13.40
C TRP A 133 6.86 -9.70 12.03
N VAL A 134 6.03 -8.96 11.30
CA VAL A 134 5.43 -9.41 10.04
C VAL A 134 6.35 -9.15 8.85
N GLN A 135 7.05 -8.01 8.84
CA GLN A 135 7.77 -7.51 7.67
C GLN A 135 9.30 -7.69 7.76
N THR A 136 9.87 -8.05 8.94
CA THR A 136 11.30 -8.30 9.03
C THR A 136 11.64 -9.64 8.37
N GLY A 137 12.52 -9.57 7.38
CA GLY A 137 13.04 -10.75 6.68
C GLY A 137 14.10 -11.50 7.50
N ALA A 138 14.52 -12.65 7.00
CA ALA A 138 15.53 -13.51 7.65
C ALA A 138 16.88 -12.78 7.89
N ALA A 139 17.22 -11.81 7.05
CA ALA A 139 18.42 -10.97 7.20
C ALA A 139 18.27 -9.83 8.24
N GLY A 140 17.16 -9.76 8.95
CA GLY A 140 16.90 -8.72 9.96
C GLY A 140 16.48 -7.37 9.39
N ALA A 141 16.35 -7.22 8.06
CA ALA A 141 15.90 -5.98 7.43
C ALA A 141 14.38 -5.93 7.37
N LEU A 142 13.80 -4.79 7.74
CA LEU A 142 12.38 -4.53 7.61
C LEU A 142 12.05 -4.28 6.13
N LEU A 143 11.15 -5.10 5.56
CA LEU A 143 10.67 -4.86 4.20
C LEU A 143 9.73 -3.67 4.18
N GLN A 144 10.12 -2.65 3.43
CA GLN A 144 9.35 -1.46 3.14
C GLN A 144 9.27 -1.25 1.62
N PRO A 145 8.28 -0.52 1.10
CA PRO A 145 8.30 -0.10 -0.29
C PRO A 145 9.55 0.73 -0.62
N ASP A 146 10.11 0.54 -1.81
CA ASP A 146 11.16 1.42 -2.37
C ASP A 146 10.62 2.84 -2.59
N LEU A 147 9.29 2.94 -2.79
CA LEU A 147 8.57 4.20 -2.93
C LEU A 147 7.13 4.03 -2.46
N THR A 148 6.67 4.95 -1.62
CA THR A 148 5.26 5.17 -1.30
C THR A 148 4.76 6.40 -2.06
N VAL A 149 3.84 6.20 -2.99
CA VAL A 149 3.16 7.29 -3.71
C VAL A 149 1.91 7.67 -2.93
N TRP A 150 1.96 8.80 -2.23
CA TRP A 150 0.84 9.28 -1.42
C TRP A 150 0.01 10.30 -2.19
N PHE A 151 -1.22 9.91 -2.55
CA PHE A 151 -2.24 10.78 -3.15
C PHE A 151 -2.91 11.59 -2.04
N ASP A 152 -2.39 12.80 -1.85
CA ASP A 152 -2.90 13.71 -0.83
C ASP A 152 -4.13 14.45 -1.36
N LEU A 153 -5.27 14.21 -0.73
CA LEU A 153 -6.56 14.82 -1.05
C LEU A 153 -7.26 15.27 0.22
N ASN A 154 -7.86 16.45 0.17
CA ASN A 154 -8.70 16.93 1.26
C ASN A 154 -9.87 15.96 1.51
N PRO A 155 -10.11 15.51 2.76
CA PRO A 155 -11.20 14.58 3.07
C PRO A 155 -12.59 15.02 2.62
N ALA A 156 -12.90 16.32 2.65
CA ALA A 156 -14.18 16.83 2.18
C ALA A 156 -14.33 16.68 0.64
N GLU A 157 -13.24 16.89 -0.12
CA GLU A 157 -13.23 16.64 -1.58
C GLU A 157 -13.36 15.16 -1.90
N ALA A 158 -12.68 14.30 -1.12
CA ALA A 158 -12.77 12.85 -1.27
C ALA A 158 -14.21 12.36 -1.04
N ALA A 159 -14.87 12.83 0.01
CA ALA A 159 -16.27 12.53 0.30
C ALA A 159 -17.21 12.95 -0.85
N GLN A 160 -16.98 14.12 -1.45
CA GLN A 160 -17.74 14.58 -2.62
C GLN A 160 -17.56 13.68 -3.83
N ARG A 161 -16.35 13.19 -4.08
CA ARG A 161 -16.04 12.28 -5.21
C ARG A 161 -16.67 10.91 -5.03
N LEU A 162 -16.82 10.44 -3.78
CA LEU A 162 -17.43 9.14 -3.47
C LEU A 162 -18.96 9.20 -3.40
N ALA A 163 -19.56 10.38 -3.28
CA ALA A 163 -20.98 10.55 -3.14
C ALA A 163 -21.73 9.90 -4.32
N GLY A 164 -22.54 8.88 -4.03
CA GLY A 164 -23.39 8.17 -5.01
C GLY A 164 -22.69 7.07 -5.83
N ALA A 165 -21.39 6.78 -5.58
CA ALA A 165 -20.67 5.76 -6.36
C ALA A 165 -21.09 4.32 -6.00
N ARG A 166 -21.30 4.01 -4.72
CA ARG A 166 -21.72 2.69 -4.19
C ARG A 166 -22.11 2.80 -2.71
N LEU A 167 -22.64 1.71 -2.14
CA LEU A 167 -22.82 1.63 -0.69
C LEU A 167 -21.43 1.64 -0.01
N PRO A 168 -21.23 2.52 0.99
CA PRO A 168 -19.97 2.64 1.68
C PRO A 168 -19.66 1.40 2.52
N ASP A 169 -18.40 0.98 2.57
CA ASP A 169 -17.93 -0.02 3.52
C ASP A 169 -17.76 0.59 4.94
N LYS A 170 -17.34 -0.24 5.91
CA LYS A 170 -17.16 0.15 7.33
C LYS A 170 -16.22 1.36 7.50
N PHE A 171 -15.21 1.52 6.66
CA PHE A 171 -14.29 2.66 6.72
C PHE A 171 -14.86 3.87 5.99
N GLU A 172 -15.40 3.68 4.79
CA GLU A 172 -16.02 4.75 4.01
C GLU A 172 -17.22 5.39 4.72
N ALA A 173 -17.90 4.64 5.60
CA ALA A 173 -19.00 5.14 6.44
C ALA A 173 -18.55 5.99 7.65
N GLN A 174 -17.23 6.16 7.88
CA GLN A 174 -16.72 6.95 9.01
C GLN A 174 -16.94 8.45 8.78
N PRO A 175 -17.05 9.24 9.87
CA PRO A 175 -17.23 10.69 9.78
C PRO A 175 -15.99 11.40 9.22
N LEU A 176 -16.15 12.64 8.76
CA LEU A 176 -15.08 13.44 8.14
C LEU A 176 -13.85 13.60 9.07
N GLU A 177 -14.06 13.71 10.37
CA GLU A 177 -13.01 13.82 11.38
C GLU A 177 -12.11 12.58 11.41
N PHE A 178 -12.66 11.40 11.14
CA PHE A 178 -11.86 10.17 11.00
C PHE A 178 -10.89 10.29 9.83
N PHE A 179 -11.36 10.69 8.66
CA PHE A 179 -10.52 10.87 7.48
C PHE A 179 -9.50 11.99 7.63
N SER A 180 -9.83 13.05 8.39
CA SER A 180 -8.87 14.09 8.74
C SER A 180 -7.71 13.54 9.56
N ARG A 181 -8.00 12.67 10.54
CA ARG A 181 -6.96 11.98 11.30
C ARG A 181 -6.17 10.97 10.45
N VAL A 182 -6.82 10.27 9.51
CA VAL A 182 -6.13 9.38 8.55
C VAL A 182 -5.16 10.17 7.68
N ALA A 183 -5.59 11.29 7.12
CA ALA A 183 -4.72 12.16 6.32
C ALA A 183 -3.51 12.67 7.13
N GLN A 184 -3.73 13.05 8.39
CA GLN A 184 -2.65 13.41 9.31
C GLN A 184 -1.72 12.23 9.60
N GLY A 185 -2.24 11.01 9.72
CA GLY A 185 -1.46 9.78 9.88
C GLY A 185 -0.48 9.57 8.71
N TYR A 186 -0.93 9.74 7.47
CA TYR A 186 -0.06 9.70 6.30
C TYR A 186 1.00 10.81 6.33
N ALA A 187 0.63 12.03 6.71
CA ALA A 187 1.57 13.15 6.82
C ALA A 187 2.68 12.87 7.85
N ILE A 188 2.35 12.25 8.98
CA ILE A 188 3.32 11.84 9.99
C ILE A 188 4.27 10.77 9.42
N ARG A 189 3.76 9.74 8.73
CA ARG A 189 4.60 8.71 8.09
C ARG A 189 5.57 9.33 7.09
N GLN A 190 5.09 10.26 6.26
CA GLN A 190 5.94 10.98 5.31
C GLN A 190 7.04 11.80 6.01
N GLN A 191 6.72 12.45 7.14
CA GLN A 191 7.72 13.23 7.91
C GLN A 191 8.79 12.34 8.53
N VAL A 192 8.46 11.13 8.94
CA VAL A 192 9.42 10.16 9.51
C VAL A 192 10.37 9.62 8.45
N GLU A 193 9.87 9.33 7.24
CA GLU A 193 10.66 8.74 6.15
C GLU A 193 10.50 9.51 4.82
N PRO A 194 10.89 10.79 4.76
CA PRO A 194 10.60 11.66 3.61
C PRO A 194 11.20 11.16 2.29
N SER A 195 12.32 10.43 2.32
CA SER A 195 13.00 9.91 1.12
C SER A 195 12.22 8.75 0.46
N ARG A 196 11.39 8.04 1.22
CA ARG A 196 10.57 6.94 0.73
C ARG A 196 9.23 7.41 0.16
N PHE A 197 8.79 8.63 0.45
CA PHE A 197 7.50 9.16 0.02
C PHE A 197 7.60 10.09 -1.18
N ALA A 198 6.67 9.92 -2.12
CA ALA A 198 6.32 10.92 -3.12
C ALA A 198 4.88 11.39 -2.85
N ARG A 199 4.74 12.63 -2.35
CA ARG A 199 3.44 13.26 -2.13
C ARG A 199 2.93 13.85 -3.43
N ILE A 200 1.75 13.42 -3.88
CA ILE A 200 1.06 13.88 -5.09
C ILE A 200 -0.17 14.66 -4.67
N ASN A 201 -0.30 15.90 -5.12
CA ASN A 201 -1.53 16.66 -4.92
C ASN A 201 -2.66 16.07 -5.78
N ALA A 202 -3.58 15.35 -5.15
CA ALA A 202 -4.68 14.68 -5.83
C ALA A 202 -5.92 15.57 -6.06
N ALA A 203 -5.89 16.85 -5.66
CA ALA A 203 -6.95 17.83 -5.92
C ALA A 203 -6.92 18.37 -7.37
N GLN A 204 -5.85 18.09 -8.11
CA GLN A 204 -5.65 18.52 -9.50
C GLN A 204 -6.51 17.73 -10.49
N SER A 205 -6.47 18.12 -11.80
CA SER A 205 -7.03 17.30 -12.86
C SER A 205 -6.34 15.93 -12.93
N ARG A 206 -7.05 14.93 -13.44
CA ARG A 206 -6.52 13.59 -13.63
C ARG A 206 -5.22 13.58 -14.45
N GLU A 207 -5.18 14.42 -15.49
CA GLU A 207 -4.03 14.56 -16.38
C GLU A 207 -2.83 15.16 -15.64
N SER A 208 -3.03 16.18 -14.82
CA SER A 208 -1.97 16.79 -14.02
C SER A 208 -1.42 15.83 -12.97
N VAL A 209 -2.31 15.11 -12.26
CA VAL A 209 -1.90 14.06 -11.32
C VAL A 209 -1.06 12.98 -12.02
N TRP A 210 -1.48 12.56 -13.22
CA TRP A 210 -0.73 11.58 -14.01
C TRP A 210 0.67 12.07 -14.38
N GLN A 211 0.81 13.34 -14.80
CA GLN A 211 2.12 13.93 -15.11
C GLN A 211 3.02 14.01 -13.87
N ASP A 212 2.46 14.33 -12.71
CA ASP A 212 3.22 14.36 -11.46
C ASP A 212 3.68 12.95 -11.07
N VAL A 213 2.84 11.94 -11.22
CA VAL A 213 3.21 10.52 -11.00
C VAL A 213 4.34 10.15 -11.95
N LEU A 214 4.21 10.34 -13.26
CA LEU A 214 5.26 9.99 -14.23
C LEU A 214 6.58 10.70 -13.91
N ARG A 215 6.54 11.98 -13.53
CA ARG A 215 7.74 12.76 -13.17
C ARG A 215 8.51 12.10 -12.03
N VAL A 216 7.83 11.57 -11.00
CA VAL A 216 8.48 10.88 -9.88
C VAL A 216 9.27 9.66 -10.37
N PHE A 217 8.68 8.84 -11.24
CA PHE A 217 9.34 7.63 -11.74
C PHE A 217 10.46 7.92 -12.73
N ASN A 218 10.31 8.96 -13.55
CA ASN A 218 11.37 9.43 -14.46
C ASN A 218 12.60 9.97 -13.69
N ILE A 219 12.38 10.77 -12.62
CA ILE A 219 13.47 11.29 -11.77
C ILE A 219 14.23 10.13 -11.11
N LYS A 220 13.56 9.05 -10.75
CA LYS A 220 14.21 7.85 -10.20
C LYS A 220 14.87 6.97 -11.27
N GLY A 221 14.70 7.27 -12.55
CA GLY A 221 15.23 6.48 -13.65
C GLY A 221 14.59 5.09 -13.78
N TRP A 222 13.33 4.93 -13.34
CA TRP A 222 12.62 3.66 -13.38
C TRP A 222 11.75 3.50 -14.63
N LEU A 223 11.38 4.63 -15.26
CA LEU A 223 10.70 4.73 -16.55
C LEU A 223 11.49 5.60 -17.53
#